data_76280f90b6996dc27b8a58fa8e1ab9ed
#
_entry.id   76280f90b6996dc27b8a58fa8e1ab9ed
#
_cell.length_a   1.000
_cell.length_b   1.000
_cell.length_c   1.000
_cell.angle_alpha   90.00
_cell.angle_beta   90.00
_cell.angle_gamma   90.00
#
_symmetry.space_group_name_H-M   'P 1'
#
loop_
_entity.id
_entity.type
_entity.pdbx_description
1 polymer ?
#
loop_
_entity_poly.entity_id
_entity_poly.type
_entity_poly.pdbx_seq_one_letter_code
_entity_poly.pdbx_strand_id
1 'polypeptide(L)'
;EVPYVSGHIHKNLLARVDDRLIEHNIGAVCGSWWRTGANHFQMLGPDAGPNGYAIFTIDGKRMQWTYRSIEDGDKQFRAYDMNEVARYYTASEDVAEFLAHYPERHDFREEAGGNRVFINVWCWEPAWKIRVTENGRELPVRREQTEDPLYVISYDIPQSVWKGKYPVDYGKRGKQHTLFTVDASGPATTLEIEVTDSF
;
A
#
# COMPACT_ATOMS: atom_id res chain seq x y z
N GLU A 1 13.17 -24.78 3.94
CA GLU A 1 12.10 -23.90 4.42
C GLU A 1 10.75 -24.59 4.25
N VAL A 2 9.84 -24.34 5.17
CA VAL A 2 8.48 -24.87 5.12
C VAL A 2 7.53 -23.67 5.07
N PRO A 3 6.97 -23.38 3.90
CA PRO A 3 5.95 -22.35 3.79
C PRO A 3 4.61 -22.85 4.33
N TYR A 4 3.86 -21.99 5.00
CA TYR A 4 2.45 -22.22 5.27
C TYR A 4 1.60 -21.00 4.94
N VAL A 5 0.37 -21.22 4.57
CA VAL A 5 -0.58 -20.17 4.18
C VAL A 5 -1.58 -19.97 5.30
N SER A 6 -1.78 -18.75 5.69
CA SER A 6 -2.74 -18.36 6.73
C SER A 6 -3.63 -17.21 6.25
N GLY A 7 -4.57 -16.83 7.05
CA GLY A 7 -5.48 -15.72 6.82
C GLY A 7 -5.88 -15.05 8.12
N HIS A 8 -7.13 -14.57 8.23
CA HIS A 8 -7.77 -14.02 9.42
C HIS A 8 -7.45 -12.55 9.71
N ILE A 9 -6.21 -12.08 9.57
CA ILE A 9 -5.86 -10.68 9.86
C ILE A 9 -6.15 -9.73 8.69
N HIS A 10 -6.65 -10.25 7.57
CA HIS A 10 -7.02 -9.51 6.35
C HIS A 10 -5.89 -8.65 5.76
N LYS A 11 -4.66 -9.06 5.96
CA LYS A 11 -3.45 -8.35 5.57
C LYS A 11 -2.54 -9.28 4.80
N ASN A 12 -1.97 -8.81 3.69
CA ASN A 12 -0.89 -9.54 3.04
C ASN A 12 0.40 -9.34 3.86
N LEU A 13 0.95 -10.43 4.34
CA LEU A 13 2.15 -10.41 5.17
C LEU A 13 2.98 -11.66 4.90
N LEU A 14 4.25 -11.46 4.58
CA LEU A 14 5.25 -12.51 4.61
C LEU A 14 6.02 -12.39 5.93
N ALA A 15 5.91 -13.38 6.79
CA ALA A 15 6.58 -13.42 8.07
C ALA A 15 7.51 -14.63 8.16
N ARG A 16 8.77 -14.39 8.50
CA ARG A 16 9.70 -15.44 8.87
C ARG A 16 9.51 -15.73 10.36
N VAL A 17 8.91 -16.85 10.68
CA VAL A 17 8.62 -17.26 12.07
C VAL A 17 9.89 -17.79 12.73
N ASP A 18 10.67 -18.60 12.00
CA ASP A 18 11.98 -19.09 12.38
C ASP A 18 12.85 -19.39 11.13
N ASP A 19 14.01 -20.01 11.30
CA ASP A 19 14.93 -20.30 10.18
C ASP A 19 14.35 -21.26 9.13
N ARG A 20 13.26 -21.94 9.43
CA ARG A 20 12.63 -22.93 8.54
C ARG A 20 11.20 -22.61 8.16
N LEU A 21 10.50 -21.82 8.95
CA LEU A 21 9.06 -21.61 8.81
C LEU A 21 8.77 -20.21 8.29
N ILE A 22 8.12 -20.13 7.14
CA ILE A 22 7.69 -18.89 6.49
C ILE A 22 6.17 -18.89 6.42
N GLU A 23 5.55 -17.86 6.97
CA GLU A 23 4.13 -17.62 6.89
C GLU A 23 3.79 -16.66 5.74
N HIS A 24 2.88 -17.11 4.88
CA HIS A 24 2.18 -16.27 3.91
C HIS A 24 0.77 -16.00 4.44
N ASN A 25 0.58 -14.90 5.12
CA ASN A 25 -0.77 -14.43 5.46
C ASN A 25 -1.35 -13.66 4.29
N ILE A 26 -2.53 -14.05 3.85
CA ILE A 26 -3.17 -13.50 2.65
C ILE A 26 -4.29 -12.57 3.05
N GLY A 27 -4.37 -11.43 2.34
CA GLY A 27 -5.47 -10.48 2.44
C GLY A 27 -6.82 -11.13 2.14
N ALA A 28 -7.89 -10.44 2.46
CA ALA A 28 -9.23 -10.96 2.33
C ALA A 28 -10.01 -10.27 1.21
N VAL A 29 -10.90 -11.01 0.58
CA VAL A 29 -11.86 -10.48 -0.42
C VAL A 29 -12.73 -9.36 0.17
N CYS A 30 -12.99 -9.40 1.47
CA CYS A 30 -13.74 -8.37 2.19
C CYS A 30 -12.87 -7.18 2.66
N GLY A 31 -11.61 -7.09 2.24
CA GLY A 31 -10.70 -6.02 2.66
C GLY A 31 -10.63 -5.86 4.18
N SER A 32 -10.66 -4.64 4.67
CA SER A 32 -10.69 -4.33 6.11
C SER A 32 -12.07 -4.57 6.72
N TRP A 33 -12.45 -5.82 6.97
CA TRP A 33 -13.66 -6.19 7.73
C TRP A 33 -14.97 -5.67 7.09
N TRP A 34 -15.12 -5.79 5.78
CA TRP A 34 -16.29 -5.30 5.03
C TRP A 34 -16.49 -3.77 5.10
N ARG A 35 -15.46 -3.03 5.46
CA ARG A 35 -15.51 -1.57 5.45
C ARG A 35 -15.09 -1.04 4.09
N THR A 36 -15.99 -0.37 3.42
CA THR A 36 -15.66 0.46 2.27
C THR A 36 -15.04 1.76 2.75
N GLY A 37 -14.01 2.23 2.07
CA GLY A 37 -13.47 3.56 2.31
C GLY A 37 -14.51 4.64 2.00
N ALA A 38 -14.37 5.81 2.61
CA ALA A 38 -15.32 6.92 2.44
C ALA A 38 -15.41 7.39 0.99
N ASN A 39 -14.32 7.30 0.25
CA ASN A 39 -14.27 7.73 -1.15
C ASN A 39 -14.65 6.62 -2.15
N HIS A 40 -15.11 5.48 -1.69
CA HIS A 40 -15.72 4.40 -2.44
C HIS A 40 -14.92 3.81 -3.60
N PHE A 41 -13.61 4.05 -3.66
CA PHE A 41 -12.85 3.61 -4.82
C PHE A 41 -12.49 2.13 -4.75
N GLN A 42 -12.16 1.65 -3.55
CA GLN A 42 -11.75 0.26 -3.38
C GLN A 42 -11.77 -0.14 -1.90
N MET A 43 -12.08 -1.39 -1.63
CA MET A 43 -11.82 -1.98 -0.32
C MET A 43 -10.34 -2.29 -0.19
N LEU A 44 -9.71 -1.81 0.88
CA LEU A 44 -8.32 -2.07 1.17
C LEU A 44 -8.16 -2.94 2.41
N GLY A 45 -7.11 -3.76 2.39
CA GLY A 45 -6.61 -4.43 3.58
C GLY A 45 -5.85 -3.47 4.51
N PRO A 46 -5.55 -3.89 5.75
CA PRO A 46 -4.74 -3.09 6.68
C PRO A 46 -3.30 -2.84 6.23
N ASP A 47 -2.85 -3.48 5.17
CA ASP A 47 -1.57 -3.27 4.47
C ASP A 47 -1.69 -2.28 3.31
N ALA A 48 -2.85 -1.65 3.14
CA ALA A 48 -3.22 -0.82 2.00
C ALA A 48 -3.22 -1.55 0.64
N GLY A 49 -3.06 -2.86 0.63
CA GLY A 49 -3.31 -3.69 -0.54
C GLY A 49 -4.80 -3.74 -0.87
N PRO A 50 -5.19 -3.95 -2.14
CA PRO A 50 -6.58 -4.10 -2.50
C PRO A 50 -7.18 -5.36 -1.89
N ASN A 51 -8.50 -5.41 -1.76
CA ASN A 51 -9.20 -6.65 -1.45
C ASN A 51 -8.99 -7.68 -2.56
N GLY A 52 -8.77 -8.94 -2.16
CA GLY A 52 -8.43 -9.96 -3.14
C GLY A 52 -8.14 -11.32 -2.53
N TYR A 53 -7.48 -12.15 -3.31
CA TYR A 53 -7.08 -13.50 -2.94
C TYR A 53 -5.77 -13.88 -3.63
N ALA A 54 -5.09 -14.90 -3.13
CA ALA A 54 -3.91 -15.45 -3.78
C ALA A 54 -4.20 -16.83 -4.38
N ILE A 55 -3.60 -17.10 -5.53
CA ILE A 55 -3.56 -18.42 -6.15
C ILE A 55 -2.18 -18.99 -5.92
N PHE A 56 -2.10 -20.13 -5.24
CA PHE A 56 -0.85 -20.85 -5.02
C PHE A 56 -0.75 -22.04 -5.96
N THR A 57 0.41 -22.16 -6.62
CA THR A 57 0.76 -23.35 -7.41
C THR A 57 1.91 -24.06 -6.72
N ILE A 58 1.72 -25.35 -6.44
CA ILE A 58 2.71 -26.19 -5.75
C ILE A 58 3.15 -27.29 -6.69
N ASP A 59 4.47 -27.35 -6.96
CA ASP A 59 5.13 -28.39 -7.72
C ASP A 59 6.29 -28.97 -6.90
N GLY A 60 6.08 -30.12 -6.31
CA GLY A 60 7.02 -30.75 -5.41
C GLY A 60 7.33 -29.85 -4.19
N LYS A 61 8.53 -29.26 -4.16
CA LYS A 61 8.97 -28.34 -3.11
C LYS A 61 8.90 -26.86 -3.51
N ARG A 62 8.51 -26.58 -4.75
CA ARG A 62 8.36 -25.20 -5.25
C ARG A 62 6.95 -24.73 -4.97
N MET A 63 6.81 -23.56 -4.40
CA MET A 63 5.56 -22.84 -4.23
C MET A 63 5.69 -21.48 -4.92
N GLN A 64 4.73 -21.19 -5.76
CA GLN A 64 4.57 -19.92 -6.45
C GLN A 64 3.20 -19.36 -6.12
N TRP A 65 3.04 -18.05 -6.14
CA TRP A 65 1.74 -17.43 -5.92
C TRP A 65 1.55 -16.19 -6.77
N THR A 66 0.31 -15.90 -7.04
CA THR A 66 -0.11 -14.65 -7.68
C THR A 66 -1.26 -14.08 -6.89
N TYR A 67 -1.15 -12.82 -6.50
CA TYR A 67 -2.25 -12.09 -5.89
C TYR A 67 -3.23 -11.61 -6.97
N ARG A 68 -4.53 -11.68 -6.70
CA ARG A 68 -5.59 -11.21 -7.57
C ARG A 68 -6.48 -10.24 -6.82
N SER A 69 -6.44 -8.98 -7.23
CA SER A 69 -7.39 -7.97 -6.78
C SER A 69 -8.76 -8.23 -7.41
N ILE A 70 -9.83 -8.01 -6.66
CA ILE A 70 -11.20 -8.12 -7.19
C ILE A 70 -11.49 -7.03 -8.22
N GLU A 71 -10.94 -5.83 -8.03
CA GLU A 71 -11.24 -4.67 -8.87
C GLU A 71 -10.16 -4.40 -9.92
N ASP A 72 -8.89 -4.64 -9.58
CA ASP A 72 -7.76 -4.32 -10.44
C ASP A 72 -7.27 -5.51 -11.30
N GLY A 73 -7.86 -6.69 -11.15
CA GLY A 73 -7.54 -7.87 -11.95
C GLY A 73 -6.07 -8.30 -11.83
N ASP A 74 -5.31 -8.17 -12.91
CA ASP A 74 -3.92 -8.64 -12.99
C ASP A 74 -2.88 -7.64 -12.47
N LYS A 75 -3.29 -6.45 -12.05
CA LYS A 75 -2.35 -5.50 -11.44
C LYS A 75 -1.76 -6.06 -10.16
N GLN A 76 -0.49 -5.79 -9.94
CA GLN A 76 0.26 -6.26 -8.77
C GLN A 76 0.78 -5.11 -7.91
N PHE A 77 0.60 -3.88 -8.33
CA PHE A 77 1.00 -2.68 -7.59
C PHE A 77 0.13 -1.48 -7.93
N ARG A 78 0.21 -0.46 -7.10
CA ARG A 78 -0.35 0.87 -7.31
C ARG A 78 0.75 1.91 -7.16
N ALA A 79 0.76 2.90 -8.05
CA ALA A 79 1.66 4.04 -7.95
C ALA A 79 0.86 5.32 -7.69
N TYR A 80 1.45 6.23 -6.92
CA TYR A 80 0.89 7.53 -6.56
C TYR A 80 1.81 8.65 -7.00
N ASP A 81 1.30 9.60 -7.78
CA ASP A 81 1.93 10.91 -7.96
C ASP A 81 1.71 11.73 -6.69
N MET A 82 2.78 11.99 -5.95
CA MET A 82 2.68 12.69 -4.68
C MET A 82 2.35 14.19 -4.84
N ASN A 83 2.57 14.78 -6.01
CA ASN A 83 2.05 16.12 -6.30
C ASN A 83 0.51 16.14 -6.37
N GLU A 84 -0.11 15.09 -6.91
CA GLU A 84 -1.58 14.95 -6.92
C GLU A 84 -2.11 14.74 -5.50
N VAL A 85 -1.45 13.88 -4.72
CA VAL A 85 -1.81 13.66 -3.31
C VAL A 85 -1.71 14.97 -2.52
N ALA A 86 -0.64 15.74 -2.70
CA ALA A 86 -0.44 17.02 -2.04
C ALA A 86 -1.53 18.05 -2.41
N ARG A 87 -1.97 18.07 -3.67
CA ARG A 87 -3.09 18.91 -4.10
C ARG A 87 -4.40 18.54 -3.41
N TYR A 88 -4.70 17.25 -3.33
CA TYR A 88 -5.88 16.77 -2.59
C TYR A 88 -5.81 17.18 -1.11
N TYR A 89 -4.67 16.98 -0.47
CA TYR A 89 -4.44 17.33 0.94
C TYR A 89 -4.62 18.83 1.19
N THR A 90 -4.20 19.66 0.26
CA THR A 90 -4.34 21.13 0.36
C THR A 90 -5.79 21.58 0.22
N ALA A 91 -6.58 20.88 -0.59
CA ALA A 91 -7.96 21.28 -0.90
C ALA A 91 -9.02 20.71 0.09
N SER A 92 -8.66 19.73 0.90
CA SER A 92 -9.61 18.99 1.75
C SER A 92 -9.70 19.58 3.17
N GLU A 93 -10.92 20.00 3.57
CA GLU A 93 -11.21 20.44 4.93
C GLU A 93 -11.07 19.28 5.93
N ASP A 94 -11.48 18.06 5.58
CA ASP A 94 -11.35 16.88 6.41
C ASP A 94 -9.88 16.56 6.72
N VAL A 95 -8.98 16.76 5.75
CA VAL A 95 -7.54 16.63 5.96
C VAL A 95 -7.04 17.68 6.94
N ALA A 96 -7.49 18.92 6.81
CA ALA A 96 -7.08 20.00 7.72
C ALA A 96 -7.53 19.70 9.15
N GLU A 97 -8.77 19.22 9.35
CA GLU A 97 -9.27 18.79 10.67
C GLU A 97 -8.46 17.59 11.21
N PHE A 98 -8.21 16.59 10.37
CA PHE A 98 -7.43 15.41 10.73
C PHE A 98 -6.02 15.78 11.22
N LEU A 99 -5.28 16.57 10.48
CA LEU A 99 -3.92 16.98 10.84
C LEU A 99 -3.88 17.90 12.08
N ALA A 100 -4.93 18.68 12.32
CA ALA A 100 -5.05 19.46 13.55
C ALA A 100 -5.20 18.58 14.79
N HIS A 101 -5.83 17.41 14.68
CA HIS A 101 -5.98 16.45 15.77
C HIS A 101 -4.76 15.50 15.91
N TYR A 102 -4.06 15.22 14.81
CA TYR A 102 -2.95 14.25 14.75
C TYR A 102 -1.74 14.88 14.06
N PRO A 103 -1.08 15.85 14.70
CA PRO A 103 0.04 16.58 14.09
C PRO A 103 1.29 15.71 13.86
N GLU A 104 1.34 14.51 14.43
CA GLU A 104 2.40 13.52 14.21
C GLU A 104 2.22 12.71 12.92
N ARG A 105 1.05 12.81 12.28
CA ARG A 105 0.78 12.12 11.03
C ARG A 105 1.48 12.80 9.85
N HIS A 106 1.74 12.02 8.80
CA HIS A 106 2.40 12.55 7.61
C HIS A 106 1.52 13.60 6.92
N ASP A 107 2.05 14.82 6.82
CA ASP A 107 1.40 15.88 6.06
C ASP A 107 1.87 15.81 4.60
N PHE A 108 1.10 15.13 3.77
CA PHE A 108 1.45 14.99 2.36
C PHE A 108 1.47 16.30 1.56
N ARG A 109 1.08 17.45 2.12
CA ARG A 109 1.30 18.76 1.49
C ARG A 109 2.78 19.08 1.33
N GLU A 110 3.64 18.50 2.18
CA GLU A 110 5.10 18.64 2.11
C GLU A 110 5.71 18.00 0.86
N GLU A 111 4.98 17.10 0.20
CA GLU A 111 5.41 16.44 -1.03
C GLU A 111 5.23 17.32 -2.29
N ALA A 112 4.55 18.48 -2.17
CA ALA A 112 4.25 19.35 -3.30
C ALA A 112 5.51 19.83 -4.03
N GLY A 113 5.58 19.58 -5.33
CA GLY A 113 6.71 19.98 -6.18
C GLY A 113 7.94 19.08 -6.07
N GLY A 114 7.93 18.06 -5.19
CA GLY A 114 9.03 17.10 -5.04
C GLY A 114 9.10 16.04 -6.13
N ASN A 115 8.04 15.90 -6.93
CA ASN A 115 7.92 14.89 -8.00
C ASN A 115 8.19 13.45 -7.51
N ARG A 116 7.93 13.17 -6.25
CA ARG A 116 8.04 11.81 -5.70
C ARG A 116 6.89 10.95 -6.21
N VAL A 117 7.20 9.68 -6.40
CA VAL A 117 6.21 8.64 -6.68
C VAL A 117 6.31 7.58 -5.60
N PHE A 118 5.18 7.27 -4.97
CA PHE A 118 5.06 6.16 -4.04
C PHE A 118 4.51 4.95 -4.77
N ILE A 119 5.04 3.77 -4.49
CA ILE A 119 4.64 2.51 -5.13
C ILE A 119 4.30 1.50 -4.03
N ASN A 120 3.05 1.05 -4.00
CA ASN A 120 2.57 -0.02 -3.12
C ASN A 120 2.53 -1.32 -3.91
N VAL A 121 3.46 -2.24 -3.62
CA VAL A 121 3.54 -3.56 -4.27
C VAL A 121 2.85 -4.59 -3.38
N TRP A 122 1.83 -5.25 -3.93
CA TRP A 122 0.97 -6.16 -3.18
C TRP A 122 1.60 -7.55 -3.04
N CYS A 123 1.49 -8.13 -1.86
CA CYS A 123 2.13 -9.41 -1.52
C CYS A 123 3.64 -9.47 -1.81
N TRP A 124 4.30 -8.32 -1.75
CA TRP A 124 5.73 -8.22 -2.00
C TRP A 124 6.55 -9.07 -1.03
N GLU A 125 7.62 -9.66 -1.53
CA GLU A 125 8.64 -10.33 -0.73
C GLU A 125 10.06 -9.82 -1.06
N PRO A 126 11.03 -10.02 -0.15
CA PRO A 126 12.40 -9.51 -0.32
C PRO A 126 13.16 -10.01 -1.56
N ALA A 127 12.76 -11.15 -2.12
CA ALA A 127 13.38 -11.69 -3.32
C ALA A 127 12.92 -11.00 -4.62
N TRP A 128 11.81 -10.26 -4.57
CA TRP A 128 11.28 -9.54 -5.74
C TRP A 128 12.09 -8.29 -6.03
N LYS A 129 12.17 -7.95 -7.31
CA LYS A 129 12.89 -6.78 -7.79
C LYS A 129 11.91 -5.72 -8.28
N ILE A 130 12.16 -4.48 -7.88
CA ILE A 130 11.42 -3.33 -8.36
C ILE A 130 12.39 -2.44 -9.11
N ARG A 131 12.08 -2.17 -10.36
CA ARG A 131 12.87 -1.33 -11.24
C ARG A 131 12.00 -0.21 -11.76
N VAL A 132 12.52 1.00 -11.72
CA VAL A 132 11.85 2.17 -12.27
C VAL A 132 12.78 2.86 -13.24
N THR A 133 12.29 3.17 -14.43
CA THR A 133 13.06 3.90 -15.44
C THR A 133 12.33 5.15 -15.89
N GLU A 134 13.10 6.18 -16.18
CA GLU A 134 12.68 7.44 -16.77
C GLU A 134 13.51 7.72 -18.01
N ASN A 135 12.88 7.82 -19.18
CA ASN A 135 13.57 8.01 -20.45
C ASN A 135 14.70 6.97 -20.69
N GLY A 136 14.48 5.71 -20.30
CA GLY A 136 15.44 4.63 -20.42
C GLY A 136 16.58 4.62 -19.38
N ARG A 137 16.60 5.59 -18.46
CA ARG A 137 17.56 5.64 -17.34
C ARG A 137 16.93 5.09 -16.08
N GLU A 138 17.60 4.18 -15.42
CA GLU A 138 17.15 3.64 -14.13
C GLU A 138 17.25 4.67 -13.01
N LEU A 139 16.20 4.76 -12.21
CA LEU A 139 16.12 5.61 -11.04
C LEU A 139 16.35 4.80 -9.75
N PRO A 140 16.97 5.39 -8.72
CA PRO A 140 17.14 4.74 -7.43
C PRO A 140 15.79 4.57 -6.72
N VAL A 141 15.41 3.32 -6.44
CA VAL A 141 14.22 2.97 -5.68
C VAL A 141 14.60 2.79 -4.22
N ARG A 142 13.88 3.45 -3.33
CA ARG A 142 14.04 3.32 -1.87
C ARG A 142 12.84 2.60 -1.28
N ARG A 143 13.07 1.78 -0.26
CA ARG A 143 12.00 1.15 0.52
C ARG A 143 11.82 1.93 1.81
N GLU A 144 10.60 2.36 2.09
CA GLU A 144 10.27 3.19 3.23
C GLU A 144 9.08 2.62 4.01
N GLN A 145 9.15 2.76 5.34
CA GLN A 145 8.00 2.53 6.20
C GLN A 145 7.28 3.87 6.37
N THR A 146 6.11 3.99 5.78
CA THR A 146 5.36 5.25 5.74
C THR A 146 3.86 4.99 5.71
N GLU A 147 3.07 6.01 5.43
CA GLU A 147 1.63 5.93 5.28
C GLU A 147 1.25 5.78 3.80
N ASP A 148 0.33 4.87 3.49
CA ASP A 148 -0.24 4.78 2.14
C ASP A 148 -1.29 5.88 1.96
N PRO A 149 -1.15 6.77 0.97
CA PRO A 149 -2.05 7.91 0.81
C PRO A 149 -3.51 7.51 0.64
N LEU A 150 -3.78 6.47 -0.17
CA LEU A 150 -5.15 6.02 -0.41
C LEU A 150 -5.78 5.44 0.85
N TYR A 151 -5.00 4.69 1.65
CA TYR A 151 -5.50 4.15 2.91
C TYR A 151 -5.86 5.27 3.90
N VAL A 152 -4.97 6.26 4.06
CA VAL A 152 -5.23 7.41 4.94
C VAL A 152 -6.46 8.19 4.51
N ILE A 153 -6.56 8.53 3.22
CA ILE A 153 -7.69 9.29 2.65
C ILE A 153 -9.01 8.50 2.76
N SER A 154 -8.97 7.19 2.57
CA SER A 154 -10.18 6.37 2.52
C SER A 154 -10.66 5.88 3.88
N TYR A 155 -9.77 5.69 4.84
CA TYR A 155 -10.08 5.09 6.14
C TYR A 155 -9.73 5.97 7.33
N ASP A 156 -8.48 6.42 7.46
CA ASP A 156 -8.04 7.08 8.69
C ASP A 156 -8.69 8.45 8.86
N ILE A 157 -8.69 9.28 7.84
CA ILE A 157 -9.29 10.62 7.87
C ILE A 157 -10.79 10.53 8.15
N PRO A 158 -11.60 9.80 7.36
CA PRO A 158 -13.05 9.73 7.58
C PRO A 158 -13.42 9.15 8.95
N GLN A 159 -12.69 8.14 9.41
CA GLN A 159 -12.98 7.50 10.70
C GLN A 159 -12.60 8.39 11.89
N SER A 160 -11.66 9.30 11.72
CA SER A 160 -11.21 10.23 12.76
C SER A 160 -12.10 11.48 12.84
N VAL A 161 -12.56 11.98 11.70
CA VAL A 161 -13.41 13.18 11.60
C VAL A 161 -14.89 12.87 11.89
N TRP A 162 -15.37 11.67 11.57
CA TRP A 162 -16.75 11.27 11.82
C TRP A 162 -17.01 10.94 13.29
N LYS A 163 -17.07 11.96 14.11
CA LYS A 163 -17.24 11.88 15.57
C LYS A 163 -18.43 11.01 15.99
N GLY A 164 -18.18 10.10 16.93
CA GLY A 164 -19.22 9.27 17.54
C GLY A 164 -19.62 8.02 16.75
N LYS A 165 -19.09 7.81 15.55
CA LYS A 165 -19.43 6.67 14.70
C LYS A 165 -18.51 5.46 14.92
N TYR A 166 -17.29 5.69 15.36
CA TYR A 166 -16.28 4.66 15.59
C TYR A 166 -15.61 4.86 16.96
N PRO A 167 -15.61 3.84 17.83
CA PRO A 167 -15.02 3.95 19.17
C PRO A 167 -13.49 3.84 19.20
N VAL A 168 -12.85 3.53 18.08
CA VAL A 168 -11.41 3.32 18.00
C VAL A 168 -10.77 4.51 17.32
N ASP A 169 -9.76 5.06 17.96
CA ASP A 169 -8.95 6.16 17.43
C ASP A 169 -8.00 5.64 16.33
N TYR A 170 -8.48 5.65 15.11
CA TYR A 170 -7.70 5.25 13.93
C TYR A 170 -6.64 6.28 13.55
N GLY A 171 -6.82 7.54 13.96
CA GLY A 171 -5.90 8.63 13.66
C GLY A 171 -4.49 8.44 14.21
N LYS A 172 -4.33 7.64 15.27
CA LYS A 172 -3.01 7.41 15.91
C LYS A 172 -2.11 6.39 15.23
N ARG A 173 -2.59 5.68 14.20
CA ARG A 173 -1.85 4.52 13.67
C ARG A 173 -0.54 4.87 12.96
N GLY A 174 -0.50 5.93 12.15
CA GLY A 174 0.73 6.37 11.46
C GLY A 174 1.46 5.28 10.68
N LYS A 175 2.58 5.57 10.16
CA LYS A 175 3.61 4.80 9.41
C LYS A 175 3.53 3.25 9.44
N GLN A 176 2.42 2.67 9.00
CA GLN A 176 2.17 1.22 9.09
C GLN A 176 2.32 0.47 7.76
N HIS A 177 2.60 1.18 6.66
CA HIS A 177 2.71 0.58 5.34
C HIS A 177 4.16 0.59 4.86
N THR A 178 4.52 -0.45 4.12
CA THR A 178 5.81 -0.53 3.43
C THR A 178 5.60 -0.13 1.98
N LEU A 179 6.20 0.98 1.56
CA LEU A 179 6.13 1.50 0.21
C LEU A 179 7.52 1.59 -0.42
N PHE A 180 7.54 1.69 -1.73
CA PHE A 180 8.74 2.02 -2.48
C PHE A 180 8.61 3.43 -3.03
N THR A 181 9.71 4.17 -3.04
CA THR A 181 9.70 5.57 -3.45
C THR A 181 10.77 5.85 -4.48
N VAL A 182 10.46 6.72 -5.42
CA VAL A 182 11.40 7.24 -6.40
C VAL A 182 11.15 8.74 -6.60
N ASP A 183 12.20 9.47 -7.00
CA ASP A 183 12.10 10.89 -7.35
C ASP A 183 12.20 11.01 -8.87
N ALA A 184 11.13 11.49 -9.50
CA ALA A 184 11.09 11.77 -10.93
C ALA A 184 11.75 13.12 -11.24
N SER A 185 12.24 13.32 -12.47
CA SER A 185 12.89 14.57 -12.86
C SER A 185 11.93 15.75 -13.01
N GLY A 186 10.65 15.49 -13.14
CA GLY A 186 9.64 16.54 -13.30
C GLY A 186 8.20 16.03 -13.26
N PRO A 187 7.22 16.94 -13.12
CA PRO A 187 5.82 16.58 -12.88
C PRO A 187 5.10 15.96 -14.09
N ALA A 188 5.64 16.12 -15.29
CA ALA A 188 5.05 15.61 -16.53
C ALA A 188 5.85 14.48 -17.17
N THR A 189 6.78 13.89 -16.43
CA THR A 189 7.62 12.80 -16.94
C THR A 189 6.87 11.47 -16.89
N THR A 190 7.25 10.54 -17.77
CA THR A 190 6.73 9.18 -17.78
C THR A 190 7.71 8.25 -17.10
N LEU A 191 7.24 7.49 -16.12
CA LEU A 191 7.99 6.42 -15.48
C LEU A 191 7.48 5.06 -15.97
N GLU A 192 8.44 4.17 -16.25
CA GLU A 192 8.15 2.75 -16.45
C GLU A 192 8.48 2.02 -15.15
N ILE A 193 7.50 1.35 -14.58
CA ILE A 193 7.63 0.60 -13.32
C ILE A 193 7.50 -0.88 -13.63
N GLU A 194 8.52 -1.63 -13.29
CA GLU A 194 8.59 -3.08 -13.47
C GLU A 194 8.76 -3.75 -12.10
N VAL A 195 7.91 -4.71 -11.81
CA VAL A 195 8.03 -5.57 -10.64
C VAL A 195 8.22 -7.00 -11.14
N THR A 196 9.34 -7.61 -10.78
CA THR A 196 9.67 -8.98 -11.14
C THR A 196 9.65 -9.85 -9.90
N ASP A 197 8.83 -10.88 -9.89
CA ASP A 197 8.81 -11.89 -8.83
C ASP A 197 10.04 -12.81 -8.90
N SER A 198 10.11 -13.76 -7.98
CA SER A 198 11.22 -14.73 -7.87
C SER A 198 10.95 -16.07 -8.58
N PHE A 199 9.91 -16.14 -9.39
CA PHE A 199 9.43 -17.41 -9.98
C PHE A 199 9.76 -17.56 -11.45
#